data_506958edf6526f058d643c5bbb9e9976
#
_entry.id   506958edf6526f058d643c5bbb9e9976
#
_cell.length_a   1.000
_cell.length_b   1.000
_cell.length_c   1.000
_cell.angle_alpha   90.00
_cell.angle_beta   90.00
_cell.angle_gamma   90.00
#
_symmetry.space_group_name_H-M   'P 1'
#
loop_
_entity.id
_entity.type
_entity.pdbx_description
1 polymer ?
#
loop_
_entity_poly.entity_id
_entity_poly.type
_entity_poly.pdbx_seq_one_letter_code
_entity_poly.pdbx_strand_id
1 'polypeptide(L)' 'MEYAPKMMSADEVEAFITEKFADVVASHNKGQIMKAVMPELKGKAEGSVINQVVAKLCQA' A
#
# COMPACT_ATOMS: atom_id res chain seq x y z
N MET A 1 19.59 3.84 -11.65
CA MET A 1 18.58 3.79 -11.67
C MET A 1 17.82 4.88 -11.54
N GLU A 2 16.89 5.14 -12.07
CA GLU A 2 16.24 6.18 -11.91
C GLU A 2 14.91 5.91 -11.67
N TYR A 3 14.11 6.67 -11.08
CA TYR A 3 12.80 6.36 -10.81
C TYR A 3 12.10 7.63 -10.51
N ALA A 4 10.81 7.59 -10.44
CA ALA A 4 10.04 8.77 -10.18
C ALA A 4 10.14 9.12 -8.72
N PRO A 5 10.70 10.20 -8.40
CA PRO A 5 10.86 10.55 -7.01
C PRO A 5 9.58 11.02 -6.37
N LYS A 6 8.56 11.27 -7.12
CA LYS A 6 7.38 11.77 -6.53
C LYS A 6 6.45 10.72 -6.05
N MET A 7 6.31 9.65 -6.77
CA MET A 7 5.36 8.61 -6.42
C MET A 7 6.07 7.33 -6.10
N MET A 8 5.52 6.58 -5.17
CA MET A 8 6.07 5.29 -4.84
C MET A 8 5.57 4.26 -5.83
N SER A 9 6.42 3.32 -6.16
CA SER A 9 5.99 2.26 -7.05
C SER A 9 5.27 1.19 -6.23
N ALA A 10 4.66 0.25 -6.91
CA ALA A 10 3.90 -0.78 -6.24
C ALA A 10 4.75 -1.54 -5.24
N ASP A 11 5.98 -1.82 -5.63
CA ASP A 11 6.88 -2.54 -4.73
C ASP A 11 7.13 -1.76 -3.47
N GLU A 12 7.34 -0.48 -3.60
CA GLU A 12 7.60 0.36 -2.45
C GLU A 12 6.37 0.47 -1.57
N VAL A 13 5.21 0.60 -2.19
CA VAL A 13 3.97 0.69 -1.44
C VAL A 13 3.76 -0.61 -0.68
N GLU A 14 4.00 -1.71 -1.33
CA GLU A 14 3.81 -3.00 -0.70
C GLU A 14 4.73 -3.14 0.52
N ALA A 15 5.98 -2.79 0.35
CA ALA A 15 6.93 -2.88 1.45
C ALA A 15 6.51 -1.96 2.58
N PHE A 16 6.09 -0.77 2.24
CA PHE A 16 5.67 0.20 3.24
C PHE A 16 4.51 -0.35 4.06
N ILE A 17 3.51 -0.86 3.36
CA ILE A 17 2.32 -1.36 4.05
C ILE A 17 2.67 -2.59 4.87
N THR A 18 3.48 -3.47 4.32
CA THR A 18 3.81 -4.69 5.02
C THR A 18 4.60 -4.41 6.28
N GLU A 19 5.42 -3.38 6.25
CA GLU A 19 6.19 -3.05 7.43
C GLU A 19 5.42 -2.25 8.45
N LYS A 20 4.75 -1.22 7.98
CA LYS A 20 4.06 -0.33 8.91
C LYS A 20 2.74 -0.88 9.38
N PHE A 21 2.06 -1.58 8.50
CA PHE A 21 0.74 -2.07 8.82
C PHE A 21 0.68 -3.59 8.77
N ALA A 22 1.69 -4.23 9.29
CA ALA A 22 1.74 -5.68 9.27
C ALA A 22 0.51 -6.29 9.95
N ASP A 23 0.10 -5.69 11.05
CA ASP A 23 -1.07 -6.20 11.77
C ASP A 23 -2.32 -6.10 10.93
N VAL A 24 -2.46 -4.98 10.26
CA VAL A 24 -3.63 -4.75 9.44
C VAL A 24 -3.62 -5.70 8.25
N VAL A 25 -2.45 -5.90 7.68
CA VAL A 25 -2.31 -6.81 6.55
C VAL A 25 -2.64 -8.23 6.99
N ALA A 26 -2.22 -8.58 8.17
CA ALA A 26 -2.45 -9.93 8.67
C ALA A 26 -3.93 -10.23 8.82
N SER A 27 -4.74 -9.20 9.01
CA SER A 27 -6.16 -9.42 9.15
C SER A 27 -6.81 -9.74 7.80
N HIS A 28 -6.09 -9.47 6.72
CA HIS A 28 -6.59 -9.72 5.37
C HIS A 28 -7.92 -9.02 5.12
N ASN A 29 -8.07 -7.87 5.70
CA ASN A 29 -9.29 -7.11 5.53
C ASN A 29 -9.02 -5.92 4.64
N LYS A 30 -9.46 -6.01 3.40
CA LYS A 30 -9.16 -4.98 2.42
C LYS A 30 -9.63 -3.60 2.89
N GLY A 31 -10.81 -3.53 3.43
CA GLY A 31 -11.35 -2.26 3.88
C GLY A 31 -10.49 -1.63 4.96
N GLN A 32 -10.03 -2.45 5.89
CA GLN A 32 -9.20 -1.96 6.96
C GLN A 32 -7.86 -1.50 6.43
N ILE A 33 -7.28 -2.29 5.55
CA ILE A 33 -5.98 -1.94 5.00
C ILE A 33 -6.09 -0.64 4.23
N MET A 34 -7.11 -0.52 3.41
CA MET A 34 -7.31 0.70 2.64
C MET A 34 -7.44 1.91 3.56
N LYS A 35 -8.25 1.76 4.58
CA LYS A 35 -8.46 2.84 5.51
C LYS A 35 -7.18 3.24 6.21
N ALA A 36 -6.38 2.26 6.57
CA ALA A 36 -5.15 2.53 7.28
C ALA A 36 -4.10 3.19 6.39
N VAL A 37 -3.98 2.71 5.16
CA VAL A 37 -2.90 3.20 4.30
C VAL A 37 -3.27 4.43 3.50
N MET A 38 -4.55 4.65 3.25
CA MET A 38 -4.95 5.79 2.45
C MET A 38 -4.38 7.10 2.95
N PRO A 39 -4.59 7.47 4.20
CA PRO A 39 -4.08 8.74 4.69
C PRO A 39 -2.56 8.77 4.71
N GLU A 40 -1.93 7.61 4.80
CA GLU A 40 -0.49 7.57 4.83
C GLU A 40 0.12 7.71 3.45
N LEU A 41 -0.49 7.07 2.48
CA LEU A 41 0.06 7.04 1.13
C LEU A 41 -0.56 8.07 0.21
N LYS A 42 -1.58 8.75 0.67
CA LYS A 42 -2.21 9.74 -0.14
C LYS A 42 -1.21 10.83 -0.49
N GLY A 43 -1.01 11.08 -1.74
CA GLY A 43 -0.03 12.05 -2.16
C GLY A 43 1.35 11.46 -2.38
N LYS A 44 1.58 10.28 -1.87
CA LYS A 44 2.87 9.62 -2.07
C LYS A 44 2.78 8.52 -3.11
N ALA A 45 1.61 7.97 -3.29
CA ALA A 45 1.40 6.93 -4.28
C ALA A 45 0.04 7.14 -4.89
N GLU A 46 -0.13 6.63 -6.10
CA GLU A 46 -1.40 6.78 -6.76
C GLU A 46 -2.42 5.85 -6.16
N GLY A 47 -3.67 6.26 -6.19
CA GLY A 47 -4.73 5.43 -5.68
C GLY A 47 -4.79 4.07 -6.35
N SER A 48 -4.53 4.07 -7.64
CA SER A 48 -4.55 2.81 -8.38
C SER A 48 -3.50 1.85 -7.84
N VAL A 49 -2.31 2.37 -7.60
CA VAL A 49 -1.23 1.55 -7.08
C VAL A 49 -1.58 1.04 -5.70
N ILE A 50 -2.10 1.93 -4.86
CA ILE A 50 -2.47 1.53 -3.51
C ILE A 50 -3.52 0.43 -3.57
N ASN A 51 -4.50 0.62 -4.42
CA ASN A 51 -5.57 -0.34 -4.55
C ASN A 51 -5.04 -1.70 -5.00
N GLN A 52 -4.15 -1.69 -5.97
CA GLN A 52 -3.59 -2.94 -6.46
C GLN A 52 -2.79 -3.65 -5.38
N VAL A 53 -1.98 -2.91 -4.67
CA VAL A 53 -1.17 -3.51 -3.64
C VAL A 53 -2.04 -4.07 -2.53
N VAL A 54 -3.03 -3.32 -2.11
CA VAL A 54 -3.92 -3.77 -1.05
C VAL A 54 -4.66 -5.04 -1.49
N ALA A 55 -5.13 -5.06 -2.71
CA ALA A 55 -5.83 -6.22 -3.21
C ALA A 55 -4.92 -7.43 -3.23
N LYS A 56 -3.67 -7.20 -3.62
CA LYS A 56 -2.71 -8.27 -3.67
C LYS A 56 -2.42 -8.82 -2.28
N LEU A 57 -2.22 -7.94 -1.33
CA LEU A 57 -1.94 -8.36 0.03
C LEU A 57 -3.14 -9.06 0.64
N CYS A 58 -4.31 -8.59 0.30
CA CYS A 58 -5.51 -9.19 0.82
C CYS A 58 -5.73 -10.59 0.28
N GLN A 59 -5.37 -10.79 -0.97
CA GLN A 59 -5.54 -12.07 -1.59
C GLN A 59 -4.54 -13.10 -1.12
N ALA A 60 -3.36 -12.63 -0.86
CA ALA A 60 -2.34 -13.54 -0.40
C ALA A 60 -2.67 -14.10 0.95
#